data_df47cf30533bc1b50e1889496112d325
#
_entry.id   df47cf30533bc1b50e1889496112d325
#
_cell.length_a   1.000
_cell.length_b   1.000
_cell.length_c   1.000
_cell.angle_alpha   90.00
_cell.angle_beta   90.00
_cell.angle_gamma   90.00
#
_symmetry.space_group_name_H-M   'P 1'
#
loop_
_entity.id
_entity.type
_entity.pdbx_description
1 polymer ?
#
loop_
_entity_poly.entity_id
_entity_poly.type
_entity_poly.pdbx_seq_one_letter_code
_entity_poly.pdbx_strand_id
1 'polypeptide(L)'
;MGPRRTGRTRATETHVALLRGINVGGHNRIPMARLVDIFESGGYTRVRTYIQSGNVVFDAPSGARAQIPANVSALIKAHLALDVPTVARTASEFEQIVMANPFLSTHNTDLSAPHVGFLANRPSSGQIGAIDLHRSPPDECVPHDRELYLH
;
A
#
# COMPACT_ATOMS: atom_id res chain seq x y z
N MET A 1 5.49 -39.66 -27.03
CA MET A 1 5.22 -39.37 -25.61
C MET A 1 6.00 -38.10 -25.26
N GLY A 2 5.35 -36.95 -25.34
CA GLY A 2 5.97 -35.66 -25.12
C GLY A 2 6.21 -35.41 -23.63
N PRO A 3 7.24 -34.63 -23.22
CA PRO A 3 7.51 -34.34 -21.82
C PRO A 3 6.36 -33.52 -21.24
N ARG A 4 5.76 -34.02 -20.15
CA ARG A 4 4.82 -33.26 -19.32
C ARG A 4 5.56 -32.00 -18.84
N ARG A 5 5.13 -30.84 -19.32
CA ARG A 5 5.49 -29.56 -18.72
C ARG A 5 4.95 -29.58 -17.29
N THR A 6 5.80 -29.92 -16.34
CA THR A 6 5.55 -29.66 -14.93
C THR A 6 5.39 -28.16 -14.78
N GLY A 7 4.16 -27.70 -14.67
CA GLY A 7 3.86 -26.33 -14.34
C GLY A 7 4.51 -25.99 -13.01
N ARG A 8 5.63 -25.30 -13.07
CA ARG A 8 6.27 -24.71 -11.89
C ARG A 8 5.28 -23.72 -11.34
N THR A 9 4.58 -24.10 -10.27
CA THR A 9 3.71 -23.17 -9.53
C THR A 9 4.62 -22.02 -9.12
N ARG A 10 4.44 -20.84 -9.75
CA ARG A 10 5.19 -19.65 -9.37
C ARG A 10 4.83 -19.35 -7.93
N ALA A 11 5.83 -19.30 -7.05
CA ALA A 11 5.63 -18.88 -5.69
C ALA A 11 4.90 -17.54 -5.67
N THR A 12 3.87 -17.43 -4.85
CA THR A 12 3.10 -16.20 -4.68
C THR A 12 3.50 -15.54 -3.36
N GLU A 13 3.35 -14.23 -3.31
CA GLU A 13 3.63 -13.41 -2.15
C GLU A 13 2.42 -12.50 -1.89
N THR A 14 2.06 -12.34 -0.63
CA THR A 14 0.96 -11.45 -0.23
C THR A 14 1.44 -10.00 -0.18
N HIS A 15 0.63 -9.13 -0.75
CA HIS A 15 0.87 -7.70 -0.83
C HIS A 15 -0.30 -6.91 -0.26
N VAL A 16 0.00 -5.69 0.17
CA VAL A 16 -0.99 -4.66 0.51
C VAL A 16 -0.80 -3.50 -0.45
N ALA A 17 -1.84 -3.16 -1.20
CA ALA A 17 -1.91 -1.95 -1.99
C ALA A 17 -2.70 -0.88 -1.25
N LEU A 18 -2.19 0.34 -1.29
CA LEU A 18 -2.80 1.53 -0.70
C LEU A 18 -3.09 2.51 -1.84
N LEU A 19 -4.36 2.77 -2.08
CA LEU A 19 -4.85 3.63 -3.15
C LEU A 19 -5.16 5.01 -2.60
N ARG A 20 -4.59 6.04 -3.21
CA ARG A 20 -4.76 7.41 -2.75
C ARG A 20 -5.97 8.08 -3.39
N GLY A 21 -6.78 8.75 -2.56
CA GLY A 21 -7.81 9.67 -3.03
C GLY A 21 -9.04 9.00 -3.64
N ILE A 22 -9.34 7.77 -3.25
CA ILE A 22 -10.60 7.12 -3.61
C ILE A 22 -11.61 7.22 -2.47
N ASN A 23 -12.89 7.27 -2.80
CA ASN A 23 -14.01 7.31 -1.84
C ASN A 23 -13.92 8.43 -0.79
N VAL A 24 -13.26 9.54 -1.11
CA VAL A 24 -13.07 10.67 -0.22
C VAL A 24 -13.80 11.89 -0.80
N GLY A 25 -14.58 12.58 0.04
CA GLY A 25 -15.25 13.83 -0.32
C GLY A 25 -16.22 13.72 -1.51
N GLY A 26 -16.72 12.53 -1.80
CA GLY A 26 -17.61 12.26 -2.94
C GLY A 26 -16.91 12.10 -4.29
N HIS A 27 -15.58 12.23 -4.33
CA HIS A 27 -14.76 12.04 -5.53
C HIS A 27 -14.25 10.61 -5.66
N ASN A 28 -13.97 10.17 -6.90
CA ASN A 28 -13.38 8.87 -7.21
C ASN A 28 -14.07 7.71 -6.48
N ARG A 29 -15.39 7.65 -6.60
CA ARG A 29 -16.18 6.60 -5.95
C ARG A 29 -15.95 5.27 -6.65
N ILE A 30 -15.37 4.32 -5.93
CA ILE A 30 -15.16 2.94 -6.39
C ILE A 30 -15.82 2.00 -5.38
N PRO A 31 -16.88 1.28 -5.77
CA PRO A 31 -17.42 0.22 -4.92
C PRO A 31 -16.36 -0.85 -4.65
N MET A 32 -16.27 -1.36 -3.42
CA MET A 32 -15.23 -2.32 -3.06
C MET A 32 -15.32 -3.62 -3.86
N ALA A 33 -16.52 -4.10 -4.18
CA ALA A 33 -16.70 -5.25 -5.07
C ALA A 33 -16.09 -5.00 -6.45
N ARG A 34 -16.29 -3.80 -7.01
CA ARG A 34 -15.71 -3.44 -8.31
C ARG A 34 -14.19 -3.38 -8.26
N LEU A 35 -13.63 -2.91 -7.14
CA LEU A 35 -12.18 -2.88 -6.93
C LEU A 35 -11.60 -4.30 -6.90
N VAL A 36 -12.27 -5.24 -6.23
CA VAL A 36 -11.90 -6.67 -6.24
C VAL A 36 -11.87 -7.20 -7.68
N ASP A 37 -12.94 -7.00 -8.46
CA ASP A 37 -13.01 -7.43 -9.86
C ASP A 37 -11.86 -6.88 -10.71
N ILE A 38 -11.49 -5.62 -10.51
CA ILE A 38 -10.40 -4.97 -11.23
C ILE A 38 -9.06 -5.66 -10.91
N PHE A 39 -8.78 -5.93 -9.64
CA PHE A 39 -7.56 -6.63 -9.23
C PHE A 39 -7.52 -8.05 -9.81
N GLU A 40 -8.61 -8.80 -9.70
CA GLU A 40 -8.71 -10.16 -10.24
C GLU A 40 -8.54 -10.20 -11.76
N SER A 41 -9.05 -9.19 -12.48
CA SER A 41 -8.84 -9.06 -13.93
C SER A 41 -7.36 -8.86 -14.30
N GLY A 42 -6.57 -8.32 -13.40
CA GLY A 42 -5.13 -8.18 -13.53
C GLY A 42 -4.32 -9.44 -13.21
N GLY A 43 -5.00 -10.54 -12.85
CA GLY A 43 -4.36 -11.80 -12.51
C GLY A 43 -3.93 -11.93 -11.04
N TYR A 44 -4.31 -10.98 -10.19
CA TYR A 44 -4.11 -11.08 -8.74
C TYR A 44 -5.13 -12.03 -8.13
N THR A 45 -4.74 -12.70 -7.05
CA THR A 45 -5.58 -13.72 -6.41
C THR A 45 -5.77 -13.44 -4.93
N ARG A 46 -6.75 -14.08 -4.31
CA ARG A 46 -7.12 -13.90 -2.89
C ARG A 46 -7.33 -12.43 -2.52
N VAL A 47 -7.94 -11.68 -3.43
CA VAL A 47 -8.15 -10.23 -3.29
C VAL A 47 -9.17 -9.94 -2.19
N ARG A 48 -8.81 -9.09 -1.26
CA ARG A 48 -9.67 -8.63 -0.16
C ARG A 48 -9.47 -7.14 0.05
N THR A 49 -10.56 -6.43 0.27
CA THR A 49 -10.54 -5.02 0.66
C THR A 49 -10.70 -4.87 2.15
N TYR A 50 -10.09 -3.84 2.72
CA TYR A 50 -10.25 -3.48 4.12
C TYR A 50 -10.76 -2.04 4.19
N ILE A 51 -11.93 -1.84 4.78
CA ILE A 51 -12.69 -0.59 4.79
C ILE A 51 -12.83 0.03 3.38
N GLN A 52 -13.51 1.17 3.26
CA GLN A 52 -13.74 1.81 1.95
C GLN A 52 -12.63 2.79 1.52
N SER A 53 -11.50 2.77 2.19
CA SER A 53 -10.39 3.73 1.98
C SER A 53 -9.38 3.31 0.91
N GLY A 54 -9.61 2.19 0.21
CA GLY A 54 -8.72 1.75 -0.85
C GLY A 54 -7.54 0.90 -0.39
N ASN A 55 -7.67 0.21 0.72
CA ASN A 55 -6.69 -0.77 1.18
C ASN A 55 -7.06 -2.14 0.62
N VAL A 56 -6.17 -2.74 -0.15
CA VAL A 56 -6.40 -4.04 -0.81
C VAL A 56 -5.27 -5.01 -0.47
N VAL A 57 -5.64 -6.17 0.07
CA VAL A 57 -4.73 -7.30 0.31
C VAL A 57 -4.93 -8.34 -0.77
N PHE A 58 -3.85 -8.82 -1.37
CA PHE A 58 -3.91 -9.75 -2.49
C PHE A 58 -2.61 -10.53 -2.63
N ASP A 59 -2.66 -11.62 -3.40
CA ASP A 59 -1.47 -12.37 -3.77
C ASP A 59 -1.06 -12.05 -5.22
N ALA A 60 0.24 -11.94 -5.41
CA ALA A 60 0.88 -11.77 -6.70
C ALA A 60 2.08 -12.72 -6.84
N PRO A 61 2.53 -13.05 -8.08
CA PRO A 61 3.75 -13.82 -8.28
C PRO A 61 4.95 -13.15 -7.61
N SER A 62 5.77 -13.94 -6.92
CA SER A 62 7.05 -13.46 -6.37
C SER A 62 7.89 -12.86 -7.49
N GLY A 63 8.44 -11.65 -7.27
CA GLY A 63 9.17 -10.89 -8.28
C GLY A 63 8.33 -9.85 -9.04
N ALA A 64 7.01 -9.84 -8.91
CA ALA A 64 6.15 -8.80 -9.50
C ALA A 64 6.15 -7.48 -8.71
N ARG A 65 6.73 -7.46 -7.53
CA ARG A 65 6.68 -6.38 -6.53
C ARG A 65 6.90 -4.98 -7.11
N ALA A 66 7.94 -4.80 -7.90
CA ALA A 66 8.32 -3.48 -8.43
C ALA A 66 7.28 -2.91 -9.41
N GLN A 67 6.55 -3.77 -10.12
CA GLN A 67 5.57 -3.39 -11.13
C GLN A 67 4.15 -3.23 -10.57
N ILE A 68 3.86 -3.76 -9.38
CA ILE A 68 2.51 -3.76 -8.80
C ILE A 68 1.89 -2.37 -8.74
N PRO A 69 2.55 -1.31 -8.21
CA PRO A 69 1.93 0.01 -8.13
C PRO A 69 1.51 0.55 -9.49
N ALA A 70 2.38 0.45 -10.50
CA ALA A 70 2.09 0.91 -11.85
C ALA A 70 0.99 0.08 -12.52
N ASN A 71 1.03 -1.25 -12.36
CA ASN A 71 0.04 -2.15 -12.92
C ASN A 71 -1.35 -1.91 -12.33
N VAL A 72 -1.46 -1.75 -11.01
CA VAL A 72 -2.73 -1.46 -10.34
C VAL A 72 -3.29 -0.12 -10.79
N SER A 73 -2.48 0.94 -10.84
CA SER A 73 -2.91 2.25 -11.34
C SER A 73 -3.38 2.16 -12.80
N ALA A 74 -2.68 1.41 -13.65
CA ALA A 74 -3.07 1.20 -15.04
C ALA A 74 -4.39 0.43 -15.18
N LEU A 75 -4.60 -0.61 -14.36
CA LEU A 75 -5.86 -1.37 -14.35
C LEU A 75 -7.03 -0.47 -13.95
N ILE A 76 -6.88 0.32 -12.90
CA ILE A 76 -7.94 1.24 -12.46
C ILE A 76 -8.24 2.27 -13.56
N LYS A 77 -7.22 2.81 -14.20
CA LYS A 77 -7.39 3.74 -15.31
C LYS A 77 -8.11 3.12 -16.50
N ALA A 78 -7.75 1.89 -16.87
CA ALA A 78 -8.37 1.16 -17.96
C ALA A 78 -9.85 0.85 -17.72
N HIS A 79 -10.22 0.52 -16.49
CA HIS A 79 -11.59 0.11 -16.13
C HIS A 79 -12.51 1.27 -15.76
N LEU A 80 -11.95 2.37 -15.21
CA LEU A 80 -12.74 3.45 -14.60
C LEU A 80 -12.37 4.85 -15.11
N ALA A 81 -11.34 4.97 -15.97
CA ALA A 81 -10.78 6.24 -16.43
C ALA A 81 -10.30 7.17 -15.28
N LEU A 82 -9.94 6.59 -14.13
CA LEU A 82 -9.46 7.32 -12.97
C LEU A 82 -7.95 7.18 -12.84
N ASP A 83 -7.26 8.29 -12.57
CA ASP A 83 -5.86 8.30 -12.21
C ASP A 83 -5.73 8.19 -10.68
N VAL A 84 -5.40 6.99 -10.21
CA VAL A 84 -5.28 6.67 -8.79
C VAL A 84 -3.84 6.30 -8.46
N PRO A 85 -3.10 7.20 -7.77
CA PRO A 85 -1.78 6.86 -7.26
C PRO A 85 -1.84 5.69 -6.29
N THR A 86 -0.96 4.71 -6.49
CA THR A 86 -0.93 3.49 -5.70
C THR A 86 0.47 3.27 -5.15
N VAL A 87 0.58 2.91 -3.89
CA VAL A 87 1.78 2.33 -3.30
C VAL A 87 1.49 0.90 -2.87
N ALA A 88 2.50 0.06 -2.84
CA ALA A 88 2.37 -1.32 -2.39
C ALA A 88 3.53 -1.71 -1.47
N ARG A 89 3.23 -2.60 -0.54
CA ARG A 89 4.20 -3.27 0.33
C ARG A 89 3.89 -4.75 0.37
N THR A 90 4.90 -5.58 0.54
CA THR A 90 4.67 -7.00 0.87
C THR A 90 4.12 -7.12 2.30
N ALA A 91 3.48 -8.23 2.63
CA ALA A 91 3.03 -8.50 3.99
C ALA A 91 4.20 -8.43 4.99
N SER A 92 5.35 -8.98 4.62
CA SER A 92 6.56 -8.94 5.46
C SER A 92 7.09 -7.52 5.66
N GLU A 93 7.11 -6.67 4.62
CA GLU A 93 7.46 -5.25 4.77
C GLU A 93 6.47 -4.54 5.68
N PHE A 94 5.19 -4.83 5.53
CA PHE A 94 4.15 -4.21 6.35
C PHE A 94 4.32 -4.56 7.83
N GLU A 95 4.62 -5.82 8.15
CA GLU A 95 4.94 -6.25 9.52
C GLU A 95 6.17 -5.51 10.07
N GLN A 96 7.24 -5.40 9.29
CA GLN A 96 8.44 -4.66 9.68
C GLN A 96 8.16 -3.18 9.94
N ILE A 97 7.32 -2.55 9.12
CA ILE A 97 6.91 -1.15 9.29
C ILE A 97 6.15 -0.97 10.62
N VAL A 98 5.25 -1.89 10.95
CA VAL A 98 4.53 -1.86 12.22
C VAL A 98 5.49 -2.04 13.39
N MET A 99 6.40 -3.00 13.32
CA MET A 99 7.37 -3.27 14.38
C MET A 99 8.39 -2.12 14.58
N ALA A 100 8.72 -1.41 13.52
CA ALA A 100 9.66 -0.27 13.56
C ALA A 100 9.01 1.04 14.00
N ASN A 101 7.69 1.08 14.20
CA ASN A 101 6.99 2.30 14.58
C ASN A 101 7.36 2.73 16.00
N PRO A 102 8.05 3.87 16.17
CA PRO A 102 8.56 4.32 17.48
C PRO A 102 7.43 4.68 18.46
N PHE A 103 6.23 4.96 17.96
CA PHE A 103 5.09 5.38 18.77
C PHE A 103 4.28 4.21 19.33
N LEU A 104 4.49 2.98 18.83
CA LEU A 104 3.83 1.77 19.35
C LEU A 104 4.59 1.12 20.52
N SER A 105 5.87 1.46 20.73
CA SER A 105 6.70 0.92 21.81
C SER A 105 6.56 1.67 23.13
N THR A 106 5.90 2.81 23.15
CA THR A 106 5.60 3.57 24.36
C THR A 106 4.35 2.98 25.03
N HIS A 107 4.29 3.05 26.36
CA HIS A 107 3.18 2.51 27.17
C HIS A 107 1.81 3.16 26.91
N ASN A 108 1.68 3.94 25.86
CA ASN A 108 0.42 4.52 25.44
C ASN A 108 -0.37 3.49 24.62
N THR A 109 -1.52 3.11 25.15
CA THR A 109 -2.42 2.09 24.56
C THR A 109 -3.40 2.65 23.56
N ASP A 110 -3.38 3.96 23.30
CA ASP A 110 -4.25 4.57 22.30
C ASP A 110 -3.67 4.36 20.89
N LEU A 111 -4.13 3.29 20.23
CA LEU A 111 -3.74 2.97 18.85
C LEU A 111 -4.43 3.84 17.79
N SER A 112 -5.29 4.77 18.19
CA SER A 112 -5.99 5.67 17.25
C SER A 112 -5.14 6.88 16.86
N ALA A 113 -4.15 7.26 17.68
CA ALA A 113 -3.29 8.41 17.44
C ALA A 113 -2.12 8.14 16.46
N PRO A 114 -1.38 7.01 16.53
CA PRO A 114 -0.31 6.76 15.60
C PRO A 114 -0.79 6.51 14.17
N HIS A 115 -0.15 7.16 13.21
CA HIS A 115 -0.40 7.01 11.78
C HIS A 115 0.89 6.70 11.03
N VAL A 116 0.78 6.07 9.87
CA VAL A 116 1.90 5.84 8.97
C VAL A 116 1.57 6.40 7.60
N GLY A 117 2.40 7.34 7.13
CA GLY A 117 2.39 7.81 5.76
C GLY A 117 3.29 6.93 4.89
N PHE A 118 2.74 6.34 3.84
CA PHE A 118 3.50 5.49 2.91
C PHE A 118 3.91 6.29 1.67
N LEU A 119 5.20 6.32 1.39
CA LEU A 119 5.78 7.02 0.25
C LEU A 119 6.06 6.04 -0.89
N ALA A 120 5.91 6.51 -2.13
CA ALA A 120 6.24 5.72 -3.32
C ALA A 120 7.76 5.45 -3.40
N ASN A 121 8.57 6.45 -3.08
CA ASN A 121 10.01 6.40 -3.12
C ASN A 121 10.62 6.88 -1.80
N ARG A 122 11.85 6.46 -1.54
CA ARG A 122 12.62 6.99 -0.42
C ARG A 122 12.91 8.47 -0.66
N PRO A 123 12.53 9.36 0.28
CA PRO A 123 12.82 10.78 0.13
C PRO A 123 14.33 11.05 0.27
N SER A 124 14.81 12.06 -0.45
CA SER A 124 16.17 12.57 -0.26
C SER A 124 16.30 13.30 1.08
N SER A 125 17.54 13.45 1.55
CA SER A 125 17.82 14.26 2.77
C SER A 125 17.34 15.71 2.63
N GLY A 126 17.42 16.29 1.41
CA GLY A 126 16.88 17.62 1.14
C GLY A 126 15.37 17.71 1.23
N GLN A 127 14.66 16.69 0.78
CA GLN A 127 13.20 16.62 0.91
C GLN A 127 12.78 16.47 2.37
N ILE A 128 13.49 15.62 3.14
CA ILE A 128 13.24 15.48 4.58
C ILE A 128 13.54 16.81 5.31
N GLY A 129 14.67 17.45 4.99
CA GLY A 129 15.04 18.73 5.59
C GLY A 129 14.10 19.90 5.28
N ALA A 130 13.31 19.79 4.21
CA ALA A 130 12.29 20.77 3.86
C ALA A 130 10.96 20.59 4.64
N ILE A 131 10.81 19.46 5.35
CA ILE A 131 9.63 19.20 6.18
C ILE A 131 9.88 19.84 7.55
N ASP A 132 8.97 20.70 7.98
CA ASP A 132 8.95 21.19 9.36
C ASP A 132 8.32 20.12 10.26
N LEU A 133 9.17 19.28 10.84
CA LEU A 133 8.76 18.17 11.70
C LEU A 133 8.19 18.65 13.06
N HIS A 134 8.32 19.95 13.37
CA HIS A 134 7.86 20.55 14.63
C HIS A 134 6.75 21.58 14.44
N ARG A 135 6.13 21.59 13.27
CA ARG A 135 5.13 22.59 12.89
C ARG A 135 3.91 22.65 13.80
N SER A 136 3.53 21.53 14.38
CA SER A 136 2.30 21.39 15.16
C SER A 136 2.53 20.65 16.48
N PRO A 137 3.28 21.22 17.44
CA PRO A 137 3.42 20.57 18.75
C PRO A 137 2.04 20.40 19.42
N PRO A 138 1.74 19.26 20.05
CA PRO A 138 2.66 18.17 20.39
C PRO A 138 2.84 17.07 19.33
N ASP A 139 2.34 17.28 18.10
CA ASP A 139 2.43 16.30 17.03
C ASP A 139 3.90 16.00 16.67
N GLU A 140 4.21 14.73 16.47
CA GLU A 140 5.53 14.25 16.12
C GLU A 140 5.53 13.53 14.77
N CYS A 141 6.63 13.70 14.02
CA CYS A 141 6.83 13.01 12.74
C CYS A 141 8.25 12.45 12.67
N VAL A 142 8.37 11.15 12.43
CA VAL A 142 9.65 10.44 12.30
C VAL A 142 9.74 9.81 10.91
N PRO A 143 10.57 10.34 10.00
CA PRO A 143 10.85 9.71 8.71
C PRO A 143 11.72 8.47 8.89
N HIS A 144 11.36 7.38 8.18
CA HIS A 144 12.15 6.15 8.14
C HIS A 144 11.95 5.46 6.79
N ASP A 145 13.01 5.33 6.01
CA ASP A 145 13.02 4.75 4.65
C ASP A 145 11.94 5.36 3.74
N ARG A 146 10.86 4.66 3.47
CA ARG A 146 9.72 5.08 2.64
C ARG A 146 8.45 5.32 3.46
N GLU A 147 8.60 5.49 4.76
CA GLU A 147 7.50 5.73 5.69
C GLU A 147 7.72 7.02 6.48
N LEU A 148 6.60 7.64 6.85
CA LEU A 148 6.54 8.72 7.83
C LEU A 148 5.69 8.25 9.00
N TYR A 149 6.29 8.08 10.16
CA TYR A 149 5.56 7.77 11.38
C TYR A 149 5.06 9.06 12.01
N LEU A 150 3.77 9.12 12.30
CA LEU A 150 3.08 10.29 12.80
C LEU A 150 2.36 9.96 14.12
N HIS A 151 2.40 10.89 15.06
CA HIS A 151 1.72 10.77 16.36
C HIS A 151 1.13 12.10 16.79
#